data_b7ff9184e55e42795d8196d504e5147e
#
_entry.id   b7ff9184e55e42795d8196d504e5147e
#
_cell.length_a   1.000
_cell.length_b   1.000
_cell.length_c   1.000
_cell.angle_alpha   90.00
_cell.angle_beta   90.00
_cell.angle_gamma   90.00
#
_symmetry.space_group_name_H-M   'P 1'
#
loop_
_entity.id
_entity.type
_entity.pdbx_description
1 polymer ?
#
loop_
_entity_poly.entity_id
_entity_poly.type
_entity_poly.pdbx_seq_one_letter_code
_entity_poly.pdbx_strand_id
1 'polypeptide(L)'
;MSLCCRKLSLAALLAVACGVVYASQPDYLPPWNPPPTGGVSFAVPPFDAIADLHGDIVDPQLTVFFAGNQFMVVHDLVEAFKQRYPQYQRVFVETLPPGILAKQIETGSLVMGNLRIALKPDIFTNGKGSIAELQKQHHWFADTVDYARNPLAIMVAQGNPKHIEGLKDLGRADVHVSMPNPQWEGIAKQIEASYRKAGGDALDQAIMANKVKDGSTYLTRIHHRESPLRILQGESDAAPVWSTEAYFQQQILHRPVETITIPVQQNVTATYTAARMKDAPHAQAARDFLSFMASAEVQGIYRKYGFQPPQP
;
A
#
# COMPACT_ATOMS: atom_id res chain seq x y z
N MET A 1 17.04 88.97 -8.59
CA MET A 1 17.53 87.73 -9.21
C MET A 1 17.69 86.66 -8.12
N SER A 2 16.72 85.79 -7.99
CA SER A 2 16.67 84.76 -6.94
C SER A 2 16.45 83.42 -7.60
N LEU A 3 17.41 82.53 -7.53
CA LEU A 3 17.35 81.14 -7.98
C LEU A 3 16.73 80.29 -6.89
N CYS A 4 15.59 79.74 -7.24
CA CYS A 4 14.86 78.78 -6.38
C CYS A 4 15.36 77.34 -6.65
N CYS A 5 16.10 76.76 -5.70
CA CYS A 5 16.52 75.36 -5.74
C CYS A 5 15.34 74.47 -5.33
N ARG A 6 14.78 73.74 -6.26
CA ARG A 6 13.84 72.62 -6.01
C ARG A 6 14.58 71.40 -5.58
N LYS A 7 14.41 70.96 -4.34
CA LYS A 7 14.82 69.64 -3.89
C LYS A 7 13.83 68.57 -4.36
N LEU A 8 14.21 67.69 -5.24
CA LEU A 8 13.47 66.47 -5.53
C LEU A 8 13.75 65.45 -4.42
N SER A 9 12.72 65.12 -3.66
CA SER A 9 12.74 63.99 -2.75
C SER A 9 12.36 62.73 -3.55
N LEU A 10 13.33 61.82 -3.67
CA LEU A 10 13.14 60.49 -4.26
C LEU A 10 12.52 59.58 -3.16
N ALA A 11 11.23 59.38 -3.20
CA ALA A 11 10.58 58.38 -2.37
C ALA A 11 10.76 56.98 -3.01
N ALA A 12 11.67 56.21 -2.46
CA ALA A 12 11.78 54.79 -2.86
C ALA A 12 10.63 54.00 -2.28
N LEU A 13 9.68 53.61 -3.16
CA LEU A 13 8.66 52.61 -2.81
C LEU A 13 9.34 51.23 -2.71
N LEU A 14 9.56 50.73 -1.50
CA LEU A 14 9.82 49.34 -1.25
C LEU A 14 8.49 48.56 -1.44
N ALA A 15 8.30 47.96 -2.61
CA ALA A 15 7.29 46.95 -2.81
C ALA A 15 7.71 45.66 -2.07
N VAL A 16 7.20 45.46 -0.86
CA VAL A 16 7.31 44.18 -0.17
C VAL A 16 6.38 43.22 -0.93
N ALA A 17 6.97 42.44 -1.84
CA ALA A 17 6.28 41.29 -2.40
C ALA A 17 6.07 40.27 -1.27
N CYS A 18 4.90 40.31 -0.62
CA CYS A 18 4.41 39.19 0.18
C CYS A 18 4.22 38.01 -0.78
N GLY A 19 5.27 37.24 -0.99
CA GLY A 19 5.13 35.93 -1.58
C GLY A 19 4.26 35.10 -0.63
N VAL A 20 3.04 34.84 -1.05
CA VAL A 20 2.22 33.82 -0.40
C VAL A 20 2.97 32.52 -0.55
N VAL A 21 3.71 32.13 0.48
CA VAL A 21 4.24 30.77 0.60
C VAL A 21 3.02 29.90 0.78
N TYR A 22 2.53 29.31 -0.31
CA TYR A 22 1.63 28.18 -0.18
C TYR A 22 2.42 27.12 0.54
N ALA A 23 2.15 26.96 1.84
CA ALA A 23 2.59 25.77 2.55
C ALA A 23 2.10 24.58 1.75
N SER A 24 3.00 23.80 1.16
CA SER A 24 2.62 22.59 0.47
C SER A 24 1.86 21.73 1.48
N GLN A 25 0.63 21.37 1.13
CA GLN A 25 -0.16 20.48 1.96
C GLN A 25 0.65 19.20 2.19
N PRO A 26 0.73 18.70 3.43
CA PRO A 26 1.46 17.48 3.69
C PRO A 26 0.99 16.37 2.75
N ASP A 27 1.92 15.63 2.17
CA ASP A 27 1.64 14.60 1.15
C ASP A 27 1.00 13.32 1.71
N TYR A 28 0.85 13.23 3.03
CA TYR A 28 0.10 12.17 3.71
C TYR A 28 -1.40 12.48 3.90
N LEU A 29 -1.87 13.62 3.39
CA LEU A 29 -3.31 13.90 3.28
C LEU A 29 -3.79 13.51 1.87
N PRO A 30 -5.03 13.01 1.73
CA PRO A 30 -5.56 12.67 0.41
C PRO A 30 -5.58 13.86 -0.57
N PRO A 31 -5.26 13.63 -1.84
CA PRO A 31 -4.76 12.41 -2.45
C PRO A 31 -3.27 12.19 -2.16
N TRP A 32 -2.91 10.97 -1.74
CA TRP A 32 -1.55 10.61 -1.32
C TRP A 32 -0.55 10.54 -2.45
N ASN A 33 -1.01 10.08 -3.61
CA ASN A 33 -0.17 9.84 -4.76
C ASN A 33 -0.55 10.78 -5.90
N PRO A 34 0.41 11.33 -6.63
CA PRO A 34 0.11 11.97 -7.89
C PRO A 34 -0.51 10.94 -8.84
N PRO A 35 -1.51 11.32 -9.66
CA PRO A 35 -2.07 10.41 -10.64
C PRO A 35 -0.99 9.96 -11.62
N PRO A 36 -1.00 8.69 -12.05
CA PRO A 36 -0.09 8.21 -13.07
C PRO A 36 -0.32 8.96 -14.38
N THR A 37 0.75 9.14 -15.14
CA THR A 37 0.68 9.73 -16.47
C THR A 37 0.04 8.73 -17.44
N GLY A 38 -1.09 9.10 -18.01
CA GLY A 38 -1.87 8.27 -18.93
C GLY A 38 -2.88 7.35 -18.22
N GLY A 39 -4.06 7.23 -18.80
CA GLY A 39 -5.17 6.45 -18.25
C GLY A 39 -5.87 7.10 -17.07
N VAL A 40 -6.58 6.27 -16.34
CA VAL A 40 -7.39 6.67 -15.19
C VAL A 40 -6.69 6.31 -13.89
N SER A 41 -6.79 7.19 -12.90
CA SER A 41 -6.36 6.91 -11.52
C SER A 41 -7.43 7.40 -10.56
N PHE A 42 -7.99 6.48 -9.77
CA PHE A 42 -8.99 6.80 -8.76
C PHE A 42 -8.51 6.43 -7.37
N ALA A 43 -8.62 7.37 -6.45
CA ALA A 43 -8.75 7.04 -5.05
C ALA A 43 -10.20 6.66 -4.76
N VAL A 44 -10.39 5.61 -3.99
CA VAL A 44 -11.71 5.16 -3.54
C VAL A 44 -11.84 5.48 -2.05
N PRO A 45 -12.48 6.62 -1.68
CA PRO A 45 -12.49 7.10 -0.30
C PRO A 45 -12.97 6.07 0.74
N PRO A 46 -13.96 5.19 0.44
CA PRO A 46 -14.33 4.13 1.38
C PRO A 46 -13.21 3.16 1.72
N PHE A 47 -12.16 3.05 0.89
CA PHE A 47 -11.04 2.15 1.12
C PHE A 47 -9.88 2.83 1.87
N ASP A 48 -9.38 3.99 1.45
CA ASP A 48 -8.31 4.72 2.16
C ASP A 48 -7.89 6.03 1.48
N ALA A 49 -8.59 6.44 0.43
CA ALA A 49 -8.24 7.59 -0.41
C ALA A 49 -6.88 7.50 -1.15
N ILE A 50 -6.23 6.32 -1.18
CA ILE A 50 -5.10 6.03 -2.08
C ILE A 50 -5.64 5.56 -3.42
N ALA A 51 -4.96 5.91 -4.51
CA ALA A 51 -5.37 5.45 -5.83
C ALA A 51 -5.27 3.92 -5.93
N ASP A 52 -6.39 3.26 -6.22
CA ASP A 52 -6.53 1.81 -6.30
C ASP A 52 -6.78 1.31 -7.72
N LEU A 53 -7.18 2.20 -8.61
CA LEU A 53 -7.52 1.91 -9.99
C LEU A 53 -6.58 2.71 -10.89
N HIS A 54 -5.83 2.03 -11.77
CA HIS A 54 -4.78 2.65 -12.57
C HIS A 54 -4.84 2.19 -14.02
N GLY A 55 -4.68 3.11 -14.97
CA GLY A 55 -4.48 2.82 -16.38
C GLY A 55 -5.75 2.77 -17.21
N ASP A 56 -5.76 1.93 -18.24
CA ASP A 56 -6.85 1.88 -19.22
C ASP A 56 -7.98 0.96 -18.77
N ILE A 57 -9.07 1.56 -18.31
CA ILE A 57 -10.27 0.84 -17.86
C ILE A 57 -11.23 0.51 -19.02
N VAL A 58 -11.01 1.10 -20.20
CA VAL A 58 -11.96 0.98 -21.33
C VAL A 58 -11.67 -0.21 -22.21
N ASP A 59 -10.41 -0.37 -22.62
CA ASP A 59 -9.98 -1.43 -23.53
C ASP A 59 -8.55 -1.91 -23.16
N PRO A 60 -8.37 -2.51 -21.97
CA PRO A 60 -7.05 -2.98 -21.58
C PRO A 60 -6.60 -4.16 -22.42
N GLN A 61 -5.29 -4.22 -22.69
CA GLN A 61 -4.61 -5.38 -23.28
C GLN A 61 -4.07 -6.34 -22.22
N LEU A 62 -4.05 -5.89 -20.96
CA LEU A 62 -3.71 -6.65 -19.77
C LEU A 62 -4.42 -6.06 -18.56
N THR A 63 -5.07 -6.92 -17.78
CA THR A 63 -5.70 -6.56 -16.51
C THR A 63 -5.04 -7.30 -15.37
N VAL A 64 -4.51 -6.58 -14.37
CA VAL A 64 -3.81 -7.16 -13.23
C VAL A 64 -4.48 -6.76 -11.93
N PHE A 65 -4.88 -7.75 -11.14
CA PHE A 65 -5.38 -7.55 -9.79
C PHE A 65 -4.24 -7.79 -8.80
N PHE A 66 -3.69 -6.70 -8.28
CA PHE A 66 -2.63 -6.73 -7.28
C PHE A 66 -3.17 -6.71 -5.86
N ALA A 67 -2.56 -7.50 -4.98
CA ALA A 67 -2.76 -7.33 -3.54
C ALA A 67 -2.45 -5.88 -3.13
N GLY A 68 -3.32 -5.28 -2.33
CA GLY A 68 -3.34 -3.84 -2.06
C GLY A 68 -2.03 -3.23 -1.57
N ASN A 69 -1.21 -4.00 -0.83
CA ASN A 69 0.11 -3.55 -0.39
C ASN A 69 1.16 -3.44 -1.52
N GLN A 70 0.80 -3.75 -2.77
CA GLN A 70 1.67 -3.58 -3.95
C GLN A 70 1.54 -2.18 -4.58
N PHE A 71 0.63 -1.33 -4.10
CA PHE A 71 0.33 -0.02 -4.70
C PHE A 71 1.59 0.82 -5.00
N MET A 72 2.59 0.74 -4.14
CA MET A 72 3.81 1.54 -4.25
C MET A 72 4.71 1.15 -5.44
N VAL A 73 4.64 -0.08 -5.92
CA VAL A 73 5.49 -0.58 -7.03
C VAL A 73 4.79 -0.50 -8.39
N VAL A 74 3.47 -0.32 -8.42
CA VAL A 74 2.65 -0.47 -9.64
C VAL A 74 3.13 0.40 -10.78
N HIS A 75 3.42 1.68 -10.51
CA HIS A 75 3.86 2.60 -11.55
C HIS A 75 5.16 2.12 -12.22
N ASP A 76 6.21 1.89 -11.44
CA ASP A 76 7.52 1.46 -11.96
C ASP A 76 7.41 0.10 -12.68
N LEU A 77 6.59 -0.81 -12.13
CA LEU A 77 6.39 -2.14 -12.69
C LEU A 77 5.67 -2.10 -14.04
N VAL A 78 4.59 -1.32 -14.13
CA VAL A 78 3.81 -1.19 -15.38
C VAL A 78 4.63 -0.50 -16.47
N GLU A 79 5.37 0.55 -16.15
CA GLU A 79 6.21 1.23 -17.12
C GLU A 79 7.36 0.33 -17.62
N ALA A 80 8.02 -0.42 -16.74
CA ALA A 80 9.03 -1.39 -17.13
C ALA A 80 8.44 -2.51 -18.01
N PHE A 81 7.23 -2.99 -17.70
CA PHE A 81 6.53 -3.97 -18.54
C PHE A 81 6.24 -3.42 -19.95
N LYS A 82 5.72 -2.20 -20.05
CA LYS A 82 5.43 -1.54 -21.34
C LYS A 82 6.70 -1.31 -22.17
N GLN A 83 7.82 -0.98 -21.51
CA GLN A 83 9.12 -0.83 -22.17
C GLN A 83 9.62 -2.16 -22.74
N ARG A 84 9.50 -3.23 -21.98
CA ARG A 84 9.94 -4.58 -22.37
C ARG A 84 9.03 -5.23 -23.41
N TYR A 85 7.74 -4.93 -23.36
CA TYR A 85 6.70 -5.47 -24.24
C TYR A 85 5.90 -4.33 -24.88
N PRO A 86 6.48 -3.61 -25.85
CA PRO A 86 5.88 -2.39 -26.40
C PRO A 86 4.55 -2.58 -27.14
N GLN A 87 4.15 -3.82 -27.41
CA GLN A 87 2.83 -4.16 -27.94
C GLN A 87 1.69 -4.01 -26.91
N TYR A 88 2.01 -3.96 -25.60
CA TYR A 88 1.02 -3.84 -24.51
C TYR A 88 1.08 -2.46 -23.86
N GLN A 89 0.47 -1.46 -24.46
CA GLN A 89 0.47 -0.09 -23.92
C GLN A 89 -0.75 0.22 -23.06
N ARG A 90 -1.83 -0.53 -23.22
CA ARG A 90 -3.06 -0.37 -22.45
C ARG A 90 -3.11 -1.44 -21.36
N VAL A 91 -2.66 -1.07 -20.17
CA VAL A 91 -2.65 -1.93 -18.98
C VAL A 91 -3.61 -1.31 -17.97
N PHE A 92 -4.44 -2.14 -17.36
CA PHE A 92 -5.28 -1.77 -16.22
C PHE A 92 -4.86 -2.55 -14.97
N VAL A 93 -4.76 -1.85 -13.84
CA VAL A 93 -4.35 -2.43 -12.57
C VAL A 93 -5.32 -2.03 -11.47
N GLU A 94 -5.70 -2.98 -10.63
CA GLU A 94 -6.38 -2.73 -9.35
C GLU A 94 -5.46 -3.13 -8.19
N THR A 95 -5.42 -2.31 -7.13
CA THR A 95 -4.60 -2.54 -5.92
C THR A 95 -5.48 -2.62 -4.66
N LEU A 96 -6.57 -3.36 -4.75
CA LEU A 96 -7.54 -3.53 -3.67
C LEU A 96 -7.16 -4.67 -2.71
N PRO A 97 -7.77 -4.73 -1.51
CA PRO A 97 -7.66 -5.89 -0.64
C PRO A 97 -7.96 -7.19 -1.38
N PRO A 98 -7.11 -8.24 -1.25
CA PRO A 98 -7.27 -9.47 -2.02
C PRO A 98 -8.63 -10.16 -1.86
N GLY A 99 -9.28 -10.01 -0.71
CA GLY A 99 -10.65 -10.53 -0.49
C GLY A 99 -11.69 -9.82 -1.36
N ILE A 100 -11.53 -8.51 -1.59
CA ILE A 100 -12.40 -7.73 -2.47
C ILE A 100 -12.17 -8.14 -3.94
N LEU A 101 -10.89 -8.28 -4.35
CA LEU A 101 -10.54 -8.73 -5.69
C LEU A 101 -11.05 -10.16 -5.98
N ALA A 102 -10.93 -11.07 -5.02
CA ALA A 102 -11.48 -12.43 -5.15
C ALA A 102 -13.01 -12.38 -5.30
N LYS A 103 -13.67 -11.54 -4.50
CA LYS A 103 -15.13 -11.34 -4.61
C LYS A 103 -15.54 -10.75 -5.95
N GLN A 104 -14.76 -9.83 -6.51
CA GLN A 104 -14.97 -9.31 -7.86
C GLN A 104 -14.87 -10.40 -8.92
N ILE A 105 -13.92 -11.32 -8.82
CA ILE A 105 -13.80 -12.49 -9.70
C ILE A 105 -15.06 -13.37 -9.60
N GLU A 106 -15.50 -13.70 -8.37
CA GLU A 106 -16.69 -14.52 -8.13
C GLU A 106 -17.98 -13.92 -8.69
N THR A 107 -18.16 -12.62 -8.48
CA THR A 107 -19.42 -11.92 -8.86
C THR A 107 -19.37 -11.33 -10.26
N GLY A 108 -18.19 -11.33 -10.91
CA GLY A 108 -17.96 -10.76 -12.23
C GLY A 108 -17.87 -9.23 -12.27
N SER A 109 -17.93 -8.54 -11.15
CA SER A 109 -17.75 -7.08 -11.11
C SER A 109 -17.45 -6.55 -9.72
N LEU A 110 -16.64 -5.47 -9.68
CA LEU A 110 -16.53 -4.58 -8.53
C LEU A 110 -17.66 -3.56 -8.58
N VAL A 111 -18.37 -3.38 -7.47
CA VAL A 111 -19.44 -2.37 -7.35
C VAL A 111 -19.16 -1.49 -6.14
N MET A 112 -19.07 -0.17 -6.39
CA MET A 112 -18.85 0.84 -5.36
C MET A 112 -19.81 2.02 -5.60
N GLY A 113 -20.91 2.09 -4.86
CA GLY A 113 -21.94 3.06 -5.12
C GLY A 113 -22.49 2.93 -6.57
N ASN A 114 -22.32 3.95 -7.35
CA ASN A 114 -22.74 3.97 -8.77
C ASN A 114 -21.65 3.48 -9.73
N LEU A 115 -20.43 3.24 -9.26
CA LEU A 115 -19.36 2.71 -10.09
C LEU A 115 -19.46 1.19 -10.17
N ARG A 116 -19.42 0.67 -11.39
CA ARG A 116 -19.33 -0.76 -11.66
C ARG A 116 -18.20 -1.04 -12.63
N ILE A 117 -17.26 -1.92 -12.25
CA ILE A 117 -16.14 -2.36 -13.07
C ILE A 117 -16.30 -3.86 -13.30
N ALA A 118 -16.56 -4.25 -14.54
CA ALA A 118 -16.80 -5.64 -14.93
C ALA A 118 -15.60 -6.25 -15.66
N LEU A 119 -14.38 -5.74 -15.40
CA LEU A 119 -13.16 -6.30 -15.97
C LEU A 119 -12.80 -7.61 -15.27
N LYS A 120 -12.43 -8.61 -16.07
CA LYS A 120 -11.85 -9.87 -15.57
C LYS A 120 -10.32 -9.73 -15.53
N PRO A 121 -9.66 -10.23 -14.49
CA PRO A 121 -8.21 -10.21 -14.45
C PRO A 121 -7.61 -11.25 -15.41
N ASP A 122 -6.45 -10.89 -15.94
CA ASP A 122 -5.53 -11.82 -16.60
C ASP A 122 -4.58 -12.43 -15.56
N ILE A 123 -4.18 -11.60 -14.61
CA ILE A 123 -3.29 -11.95 -13.49
C ILE A 123 -3.95 -11.54 -12.18
N PHE A 124 -3.84 -12.42 -11.19
CA PHE A 124 -4.20 -12.16 -9.80
C PHE A 124 -2.98 -12.38 -8.90
N THR A 125 -2.73 -11.46 -7.96
CA THR A 125 -1.64 -11.61 -7.00
C THR A 125 -2.14 -11.66 -5.57
N ASN A 126 -1.51 -12.51 -4.76
CA ASN A 126 -1.82 -12.63 -3.34
C ASN A 126 -0.66 -13.32 -2.60
N GLY A 127 -0.76 -13.48 -1.29
CA GLY A 127 0.11 -14.37 -0.53
C GLY A 127 0.01 -15.81 -1.02
N LYS A 128 1.15 -16.51 -1.08
CA LYS A 128 1.26 -17.90 -1.61
C LYS A 128 0.23 -18.85 -1.02
N GLY A 129 0.01 -18.79 0.30
CA GLY A 129 -0.99 -19.64 0.95
C GLY A 129 -2.42 -19.37 0.47
N SER A 130 -2.78 -18.08 0.26
CA SER A 130 -4.08 -17.70 -0.25
C SER A 130 -4.28 -18.12 -1.71
N ILE A 131 -3.24 -18.02 -2.55
CA ILE A 131 -3.29 -18.53 -3.93
C ILE A 131 -3.54 -20.03 -3.94
N ALA A 132 -2.85 -20.80 -3.08
CA ALA A 132 -3.04 -22.23 -2.98
C ALA A 132 -4.47 -22.60 -2.51
N GLU A 133 -5.01 -21.86 -1.56
CA GLU A 133 -6.38 -22.08 -1.06
C GLU A 133 -7.42 -21.77 -2.13
N LEU A 134 -7.34 -20.63 -2.81
CA LEU A 134 -8.22 -20.27 -3.91
C LEU A 134 -8.12 -21.24 -5.07
N GLN A 135 -6.92 -21.76 -5.38
CA GLN A 135 -6.74 -22.78 -6.39
C GLN A 135 -7.46 -24.08 -6.02
N LYS A 136 -7.39 -24.48 -4.74
CA LYS A 136 -8.08 -25.67 -4.24
C LYS A 136 -9.59 -25.53 -4.30
N GLN A 137 -10.11 -24.33 -3.97
CA GLN A 137 -11.56 -24.07 -3.90
C GLN A 137 -12.19 -23.87 -5.29
N HIS A 138 -11.51 -23.12 -6.16
CA HIS A 138 -12.12 -22.60 -7.40
C HIS A 138 -11.43 -23.08 -8.69
N HIS A 139 -10.20 -23.61 -8.61
CA HIS A 139 -9.41 -24.00 -9.76
C HIS A 139 -9.17 -22.87 -10.79
N TRP A 140 -9.03 -21.62 -10.31
CA TRP A 140 -8.94 -20.44 -11.16
C TRP A 140 -7.63 -20.31 -11.93
N PHE A 141 -6.52 -20.83 -11.38
CA PHE A 141 -5.19 -20.51 -11.87
C PHE A 141 -4.60 -21.61 -12.74
N ALA A 142 -3.83 -21.20 -13.76
CA ALA A 142 -3.07 -22.10 -14.63
C ALA A 142 -1.61 -22.21 -14.20
N ASP A 143 -0.90 -21.08 -14.16
CA ASP A 143 0.52 -20.99 -13.81
C ASP A 143 0.72 -19.97 -12.71
N THR A 144 1.77 -20.14 -11.93
CA THR A 144 2.11 -19.22 -10.82
C THR A 144 3.61 -18.95 -10.77
N VAL A 145 3.96 -17.77 -10.24
CA VAL A 145 5.35 -17.39 -9.96
C VAL A 145 5.44 -16.69 -8.60
N ASP A 146 6.36 -17.11 -7.75
CA ASP A 146 6.71 -16.37 -6.53
C ASP A 146 7.65 -15.23 -6.91
N TYR A 147 7.33 -13.99 -6.52
CA TYR A 147 8.08 -12.83 -7.00
C TYR A 147 8.66 -11.94 -5.91
N ALA A 148 8.12 -11.97 -4.69
CA ALA A 148 8.60 -11.16 -3.58
C ALA A 148 8.28 -11.79 -2.23
N ARG A 149 9.00 -11.33 -1.19
CA ARG A 149 8.70 -11.61 0.21
C ARG A 149 8.64 -10.33 1.01
N ASN A 150 7.86 -10.35 2.10
CA ASN A 150 7.66 -9.19 2.93
C ASN A 150 7.47 -9.60 4.40
N PRO A 151 8.39 -9.24 5.30
CA PRO A 151 8.20 -9.42 6.74
C PRO A 151 7.29 -8.31 7.30
N LEU A 152 6.90 -8.46 8.55
CA LEU A 152 6.21 -7.43 9.32
C LEU A 152 7.23 -6.49 9.99
N ALA A 153 6.75 -5.28 10.30
CA ALA A 153 7.42 -4.28 11.14
C ALA A 153 6.37 -3.56 12.01
N ILE A 154 6.82 -2.81 13.00
CA ILE A 154 5.95 -1.90 13.74
C ILE A 154 6.30 -0.48 13.29
N MET A 155 5.31 0.29 12.87
CA MET A 155 5.47 1.71 12.57
C MET A 155 4.99 2.55 13.75
N VAL A 156 5.76 3.57 14.09
CA VAL A 156 5.48 4.54 15.16
C VAL A 156 5.72 5.95 14.65
N ALA A 157 5.24 6.97 15.34
CA ALA A 157 5.60 8.36 15.06
C ALA A 157 7.09 8.60 15.30
N GLN A 158 7.65 9.60 14.62
CA GLN A 158 9.06 10.00 14.77
C GLN A 158 9.39 10.31 16.24
N GLY A 159 10.55 9.84 16.68
CA GLY A 159 11.02 9.96 18.07
C GLY A 159 10.41 8.91 19.01
N ASN A 160 9.55 8.01 18.49
CA ASN A 160 8.96 6.90 19.25
C ASN A 160 8.48 7.32 20.65
N PRO A 161 7.48 8.20 20.78
CA PRO A 161 7.11 8.83 22.05
C PRO A 161 6.67 7.83 23.13
N LYS A 162 6.21 6.67 22.73
CA LYS A 162 5.78 5.59 23.65
C LYS A 162 6.87 4.57 23.95
N HIS A 163 8.09 4.77 23.45
CA HIS A 163 9.22 3.86 23.66
C HIS A 163 8.84 2.40 23.33
N ILE A 164 8.30 2.19 22.14
CA ILE A 164 7.93 0.87 21.64
C ILE A 164 9.22 0.17 21.18
N GLU A 165 9.56 -0.96 21.78
CA GLU A 165 10.74 -1.76 21.43
C GLU A 165 10.38 -3.05 20.70
N GLY A 166 9.10 -3.49 20.78
CA GLY A 166 8.64 -4.70 20.13
C GLY A 166 7.15 -4.98 20.31
N LEU A 167 6.74 -6.16 19.84
CA LEU A 167 5.33 -6.54 19.80
C LEU A 167 4.67 -6.59 21.20
N LYS A 168 5.44 -6.89 22.27
CA LYS A 168 4.91 -6.95 23.64
C LYS A 168 4.40 -5.60 24.11
N ASP A 169 5.04 -4.50 23.68
CA ASP A 169 4.67 -3.15 24.08
C ASP A 169 3.30 -2.73 23.54
N LEU A 170 2.84 -3.36 22.44
CA LEU A 170 1.52 -3.11 21.87
C LEU A 170 0.39 -3.60 22.80
N GLY A 171 0.70 -4.50 23.74
CA GLY A 171 -0.21 -4.95 24.78
C GLY A 171 -0.37 -4.00 25.96
N ARG A 172 0.47 -2.95 26.08
CA ARG A 172 0.39 -1.96 27.17
C ARG A 172 -0.90 -1.15 27.09
N ALA A 173 -1.45 -0.82 28.26
CA ALA A 173 -2.71 -0.07 28.36
C ALA A 173 -2.60 1.38 27.84
N ASP A 174 -1.40 1.98 27.94
CA ASP A 174 -1.14 3.37 27.51
C ASP A 174 -0.78 3.51 26.02
N VAL A 175 -0.80 2.42 25.23
CA VAL A 175 -0.46 2.38 23.81
C VAL A 175 -1.72 2.18 22.98
N HIS A 176 -2.03 3.10 22.09
CA HIS A 176 -3.12 2.95 21.11
C HIS A 176 -2.58 2.31 19.83
N VAL A 177 -3.22 1.22 19.40
CA VAL A 177 -2.76 0.43 18.25
C VAL A 177 -3.72 0.59 17.08
N SER A 178 -3.20 0.85 15.87
CA SER A 178 -3.95 0.63 14.63
C SER A 178 -3.67 -0.76 14.10
N MET A 179 -4.69 -1.57 13.94
CA MET A 179 -4.59 -2.98 13.55
C MET A 179 -5.42 -3.26 12.30
N PRO A 180 -4.88 -3.95 11.28
CA PRO A 180 -5.65 -4.43 10.16
C PRO A 180 -6.83 -5.31 10.61
N ASN A 181 -7.99 -5.16 9.98
CA ASN A 181 -9.18 -5.89 10.36
C ASN A 181 -9.12 -7.36 9.89
N PRO A 182 -9.18 -8.34 10.80
CA PRO A 182 -9.06 -9.76 10.46
C PRO A 182 -10.23 -10.31 9.63
N GLN A 183 -11.33 -9.58 9.48
CA GLN A 183 -12.49 -10.03 8.68
C GLN A 183 -12.20 -10.05 7.18
N TRP A 184 -11.31 -9.15 6.71
CA TRP A 184 -11.02 -9.04 5.27
C TRP A 184 -9.54 -8.80 4.93
N GLU A 185 -8.69 -8.53 5.92
CA GLU A 185 -7.28 -8.22 5.73
C GLU A 185 -6.40 -9.43 6.05
N GLY A 186 -5.81 -10.03 5.04
CA GLY A 186 -4.94 -11.19 5.20
C GLY A 186 -3.69 -10.95 6.06
N ILE A 187 -3.21 -9.71 6.13
CA ILE A 187 -2.09 -9.31 7.01
C ILE A 187 -2.45 -9.49 8.50
N ALA A 188 -3.70 -9.31 8.89
CA ALA A 188 -4.13 -9.43 10.29
C ALA A 188 -3.75 -10.80 10.88
N LYS A 189 -4.00 -11.88 10.15
CA LYS A 189 -3.62 -13.25 10.57
C LYS A 189 -2.12 -13.42 10.77
N GLN A 190 -1.31 -12.73 9.96
CA GLN A 190 0.15 -12.77 10.07
C GLN A 190 0.62 -12.01 11.32
N ILE A 191 -0.01 -10.88 11.61
CA ILE A 191 0.29 -10.07 12.81
C ILE A 191 -0.11 -10.82 14.07
N GLU A 192 -1.31 -11.41 14.12
CA GLU A 192 -1.75 -12.25 15.24
C GLU A 192 -0.81 -13.44 15.48
N ALA A 193 -0.35 -14.09 14.40
CA ALA A 193 0.65 -15.14 14.53
C ALA A 193 1.98 -14.62 15.13
N SER A 194 2.38 -13.38 14.80
CA SER A 194 3.55 -12.73 15.40
C SER A 194 3.32 -12.36 16.87
N TYR A 195 2.13 -11.94 17.26
CA TYR A 195 1.76 -11.72 18.66
C TYR A 195 1.90 -13.01 19.47
N ARG A 196 1.37 -14.12 18.94
CA ARG A 196 1.49 -15.44 19.60
C ARG A 196 2.94 -15.89 19.74
N LYS A 197 3.78 -15.64 18.75
CA LYS A 197 5.23 -15.92 18.84
C LYS A 197 5.94 -15.04 19.90
N ALA A 198 5.52 -13.79 20.05
CA ALA A 198 6.16 -12.83 20.95
C ALA A 198 5.72 -12.98 22.42
N GLY A 199 4.44 -13.28 22.67
CA GLY A 199 3.87 -13.30 24.03
C GLY A 199 2.76 -14.33 24.26
N GLY A 200 2.64 -15.33 23.36
CA GLY A 200 1.61 -16.36 23.45
C GLY A 200 0.21 -15.82 23.17
N ASP A 201 -0.78 -16.67 23.38
CA ASP A 201 -2.20 -16.31 23.21
C ASP A 201 -2.62 -15.15 24.14
N ALA A 202 -1.94 -14.97 25.27
CA ALA A 202 -2.22 -13.88 26.20
C ALA A 202 -1.97 -12.50 25.58
N LEU A 203 -0.89 -12.33 24.80
CA LEU A 203 -0.61 -11.07 24.11
C LEU A 203 -1.61 -10.84 22.97
N ASP A 204 -1.90 -11.85 22.18
CA ASP A 204 -2.88 -11.78 21.10
C ASP A 204 -4.26 -11.38 21.65
N GLN A 205 -4.73 -12.04 22.70
CA GLN A 205 -6.00 -11.74 23.36
C GLN A 205 -6.02 -10.33 23.98
N ALA A 206 -4.91 -9.90 24.59
CA ALA A 206 -4.82 -8.55 25.13
C ALA A 206 -5.04 -7.49 24.06
N ILE A 207 -4.41 -7.65 22.88
CA ILE A 207 -4.47 -6.66 21.78
C ILE A 207 -5.76 -6.80 20.97
N MET A 208 -6.13 -8.04 20.57
CA MET A 208 -7.21 -8.29 19.62
C MET A 208 -8.59 -8.47 20.26
N ALA A 209 -8.67 -8.69 21.56
CA ALA A 209 -9.96 -8.81 22.25
C ALA A 209 -10.14 -7.66 23.25
N ASN A 210 -9.25 -7.54 24.25
CA ASN A 210 -9.45 -6.59 25.34
C ASN A 210 -9.33 -5.14 24.85
N LYS A 211 -8.24 -4.82 24.15
CA LYS A 211 -7.99 -3.46 23.63
C LYS A 211 -8.90 -3.09 22.46
N VAL A 212 -9.39 -4.04 21.68
CA VAL A 212 -10.45 -3.78 20.69
C VAL A 212 -11.76 -3.41 21.40
N LYS A 213 -12.10 -4.13 22.47
CA LYS A 213 -13.32 -3.86 23.24
C LYS A 213 -13.31 -2.51 23.95
N ASP A 214 -12.17 -2.07 24.47
CA ASP A 214 -12.05 -0.77 25.15
C ASP A 214 -11.71 0.40 24.19
N GLY A 215 -11.48 0.12 22.90
CA GLY A 215 -11.20 1.10 21.86
C GLY A 215 -9.74 1.52 21.75
N SER A 216 -8.81 0.97 22.55
CA SER A 216 -7.38 1.28 22.45
C SER A 216 -6.66 0.50 21.35
N THR A 217 -7.31 -0.51 20.75
CA THR A 217 -6.94 -1.07 19.44
C THR A 217 -8.04 -0.74 18.43
N TYR A 218 -7.69 0.08 17.44
CA TYR A 218 -8.57 0.42 16.32
C TYR A 218 -8.39 -0.61 15.20
N LEU A 219 -9.47 -1.20 14.72
CA LEU A 219 -9.45 -2.06 13.53
C LEU A 219 -9.75 -1.22 12.29
N THR A 220 -8.87 -1.29 11.28
CA THR A 220 -9.06 -0.56 10.02
C THR A 220 -10.39 -0.92 9.36
N ARG A 221 -11.05 0.05 8.73
CA ARG A 221 -12.40 -0.16 8.19
C ARG A 221 -12.40 -1.03 6.95
N ILE A 222 -11.48 -0.77 6.03
CA ILE A 222 -11.42 -1.51 4.76
C ILE A 222 -9.99 -1.92 4.42
N HIS A 223 -9.00 -1.01 4.56
CA HIS A 223 -7.63 -1.28 4.14
C HIS A 223 -6.63 -0.95 5.26
N HIS A 224 -5.66 -1.87 5.48
CA HIS A 224 -4.57 -1.67 6.45
C HIS A 224 -3.70 -0.43 6.15
N ARG A 225 -3.70 0.08 4.92
CA ARG A 225 -3.06 1.35 4.55
C ARG A 225 -3.62 2.57 5.30
N GLU A 226 -4.75 2.43 5.98
CA GLU A 226 -5.26 3.43 6.92
C GLU A 226 -4.33 3.60 8.14
N SER A 227 -3.57 2.56 8.53
CA SER A 227 -2.70 2.57 9.70
C SER A 227 -1.59 3.62 9.66
N PRO A 228 -0.83 3.81 8.56
CA PRO A 228 0.13 4.91 8.44
C PRO A 228 -0.49 6.29 8.68
N LEU A 229 -1.70 6.52 8.16
CA LEU A 229 -2.39 7.79 8.34
C LEU A 229 -2.72 8.05 9.81
N ARG A 230 -3.20 7.05 10.51
CA ARG A 230 -3.54 7.17 11.93
C ARG A 230 -2.33 7.50 12.80
N ILE A 231 -1.15 6.94 12.47
CA ILE A 231 0.12 7.32 13.14
C ILE A 231 0.47 8.78 12.85
N LEU A 232 0.40 9.21 11.59
CA LEU A 232 0.73 10.58 11.18
C LEU A 232 -0.23 11.63 11.77
N GLN A 233 -1.48 11.26 12.01
CA GLN A 233 -2.50 12.11 12.62
C GLN A 233 -2.49 12.07 14.16
N GLY A 234 -1.66 11.22 14.77
CA GLY A 234 -1.59 11.05 16.22
C GLY A 234 -2.80 10.33 16.83
N GLU A 235 -3.58 9.61 16.00
CA GLU A 235 -4.74 8.83 16.43
C GLU A 235 -4.37 7.43 16.93
N SER A 236 -3.16 6.96 16.63
CA SER A 236 -2.58 5.72 17.13
C SER A 236 -1.10 5.91 17.41
N ASP A 237 -0.58 5.24 18.43
CA ASP A 237 0.83 5.32 18.84
C ASP A 237 1.70 4.33 18.05
N ALA A 238 1.13 3.18 17.68
CA ALA A 238 1.83 2.12 16.96
C ALA A 238 0.89 1.37 16.01
N ALA A 239 1.48 0.87 14.92
CA ALA A 239 0.78 0.04 13.96
C ALA A 239 1.71 -1.08 13.46
N PRO A 240 1.38 -2.37 13.68
CA PRO A 240 2.02 -3.44 12.94
C PRO A 240 1.57 -3.39 11.49
N VAL A 241 2.53 -3.35 10.59
CA VAL A 241 2.35 -3.19 9.14
C VAL A 241 3.30 -4.12 8.37
N TRP A 242 3.15 -4.21 7.06
CA TRP A 242 4.22 -4.76 6.24
C TRP A 242 5.47 -3.88 6.33
N SER A 243 6.66 -4.48 6.41
CA SER A 243 7.91 -3.71 6.50
C SER A 243 8.09 -2.75 5.33
N THR A 244 7.59 -3.11 4.15
CA THR A 244 7.62 -2.26 2.94
C THR A 244 6.75 -1.01 3.08
N GLU A 245 5.65 -1.07 3.82
CA GLU A 245 4.82 0.12 4.07
C GLU A 245 5.52 1.09 5.01
N ALA A 246 6.12 0.58 6.10
CA ALA A 246 6.94 1.42 6.99
C ALA A 246 8.13 2.01 6.23
N TYR A 247 8.82 1.20 5.40
CA TYR A 247 9.92 1.65 4.55
C TYR A 247 9.47 2.73 3.56
N PHE A 248 8.35 2.54 2.89
CA PHE A 248 7.79 3.50 1.93
C PHE A 248 7.49 4.84 2.59
N GLN A 249 6.83 4.83 3.75
CA GLN A 249 6.54 6.04 4.50
C GLN A 249 7.82 6.76 4.94
N GLN A 250 8.76 6.03 5.52
CA GLN A 250 9.95 6.59 6.12
C GLN A 250 11.04 6.94 5.10
N GLN A 251 11.37 6.01 4.19
CA GLN A 251 12.54 6.14 3.31
C GLN A 251 12.20 6.73 1.93
N ILE A 252 11.00 6.48 1.41
CA ILE A 252 10.61 6.98 0.07
C ILE A 252 9.88 8.32 0.19
N LEU A 253 8.91 8.43 1.10
CA LEU A 253 8.10 9.63 1.28
C LEU A 253 8.66 10.59 2.35
N HIS A 254 9.71 10.20 3.07
CA HIS A 254 10.36 10.99 4.11
C HIS A 254 9.38 11.55 5.17
N ARG A 255 8.33 10.77 5.49
CA ARG A 255 7.34 11.15 6.50
C ARG A 255 7.88 10.97 7.91
N PRO A 256 7.34 11.72 8.90
CA PRO A 256 7.82 11.69 10.29
C PRO A 256 7.35 10.42 11.03
N VAL A 257 7.81 9.27 10.57
CA VAL A 257 7.58 7.95 11.19
C VAL A 257 8.89 7.22 11.39
N GLU A 258 8.89 6.27 12.31
CA GLU A 258 10.00 5.34 12.56
C GLU A 258 9.54 3.90 12.45
N THR A 259 10.49 3.04 12.08
CA THR A 259 10.27 1.61 11.91
C THR A 259 10.95 0.84 13.02
N ILE A 260 10.19 0.06 13.78
CA ILE A 260 10.71 -0.87 14.79
C ILE A 260 10.73 -2.27 14.17
N THR A 261 11.92 -2.86 14.12
CA THR A 261 12.12 -4.20 13.55
C THR A 261 11.61 -5.27 14.51
N ILE A 262 10.81 -6.19 14.01
CA ILE A 262 10.36 -7.37 14.76
C ILE A 262 11.44 -8.46 14.63
N PRO A 263 11.95 -9.02 15.75
CA PRO A 263 12.91 -10.11 15.72
C PRO A 263 12.43 -11.29 14.87
N VAL A 264 13.34 -11.90 14.10
CA VAL A 264 13.02 -12.97 13.13
C VAL A 264 12.22 -14.12 13.76
N GLN A 265 12.52 -14.48 15.00
CA GLN A 265 11.84 -15.55 15.75
C GLN A 265 10.38 -15.23 16.05
N GLN A 266 10.04 -13.93 16.14
CA GLN A 266 8.70 -13.43 16.40
C GLN A 266 7.97 -12.99 15.12
N ASN A 267 8.73 -12.82 14.03
CA ASN A 267 8.20 -12.30 12.78
C ASN A 267 7.53 -13.39 11.94
N VAL A 268 6.69 -12.93 11.00
CA VAL A 268 6.15 -13.72 9.90
C VAL A 268 6.53 -13.03 8.61
N THR A 269 7.04 -13.80 7.65
CA THR A 269 7.39 -13.31 6.32
C THR A 269 6.43 -13.93 5.30
N ALA A 270 5.64 -13.11 4.63
CA ALA A 270 4.79 -13.55 3.54
C ALA A 270 5.59 -13.71 2.26
N THR A 271 5.26 -14.74 1.48
CA THR A 271 5.68 -14.86 0.07
C THR A 271 4.52 -14.45 -0.82
N TYR A 272 4.77 -13.57 -1.78
CA TYR A 272 3.77 -13.15 -2.77
C TYR A 272 3.92 -13.95 -4.05
N THR A 273 2.79 -14.36 -4.59
CA THR A 273 2.67 -15.16 -5.79
C THR A 273 1.78 -14.45 -6.80
N ALA A 274 2.24 -14.32 -8.03
CA ALA A 274 1.43 -13.95 -9.17
C ALA A 274 0.88 -15.22 -9.83
N ALA A 275 -0.40 -15.21 -10.14
CA ALA A 275 -1.11 -16.33 -10.74
C ALA A 275 -1.82 -15.89 -12.02
N ARG A 276 -1.59 -16.60 -13.11
CA ARG A 276 -2.32 -16.40 -14.37
C ARG A 276 -3.69 -17.09 -14.28
N MET A 277 -4.74 -16.36 -14.63
CA MET A 277 -6.07 -16.95 -14.71
C MET A 277 -6.14 -17.99 -15.85
N LYS A 278 -6.88 -19.07 -15.63
CA LYS A 278 -7.11 -20.08 -16.69
C LYS A 278 -7.86 -19.52 -17.88
N ASP A 279 -8.84 -18.68 -17.60
CA ASP A 279 -9.72 -18.03 -18.57
C ASP A 279 -9.32 -16.54 -18.77
N ALA A 280 -8.01 -16.24 -18.66
CA ALA A 280 -7.47 -14.92 -18.89
C ALA A 280 -7.95 -14.35 -20.24
N PRO A 281 -8.63 -13.19 -20.26
CA PRO A 281 -9.10 -12.57 -21.51
C PRO A 281 -7.95 -12.33 -22.50
N HIS A 282 -6.78 -11.98 -22.00
CA HIS A 282 -5.59 -11.67 -22.81
C HIS A 282 -4.47 -12.68 -22.52
N ALA A 283 -4.72 -13.95 -22.88
CA ALA A 283 -3.90 -15.09 -22.48
C ALA A 283 -2.40 -14.94 -22.84
N GLN A 284 -2.04 -14.29 -23.97
CA GLN A 284 -0.63 -14.08 -24.33
C GLN A 284 -0.01 -12.98 -23.46
N ALA A 285 -0.67 -11.84 -23.28
CA ALA A 285 -0.20 -10.76 -22.39
C ALA A 285 -0.02 -11.27 -20.95
N ALA A 286 -0.93 -12.12 -20.49
CA ALA A 286 -0.84 -12.76 -19.18
C ALA A 286 0.40 -13.66 -19.04
N ARG A 287 0.74 -14.47 -20.04
CA ARG A 287 1.97 -15.28 -20.04
C ARG A 287 3.22 -14.40 -20.04
N ASP A 288 3.24 -13.38 -20.89
CA ASP A 288 4.36 -12.46 -20.99
C ASP A 288 4.55 -11.69 -19.67
N PHE A 289 3.47 -11.26 -19.04
CA PHE A 289 3.52 -10.60 -17.73
C PHE A 289 3.99 -11.56 -16.61
N LEU A 290 3.52 -12.80 -16.58
CA LEU A 290 3.97 -13.78 -15.59
C LEU A 290 5.47 -14.08 -15.75
N SER A 291 5.94 -14.20 -17.00
CA SER A 291 7.37 -14.34 -17.31
C SER A 291 8.19 -13.10 -16.88
N PHE A 292 7.63 -11.91 -17.09
CA PHE A 292 8.23 -10.66 -16.63
C PHE A 292 8.36 -10.63 -15.11
N MET A 293 7.33 -11.04 -14.37
CA MET A 293 7.35 -11.09 -12.89
C MET A 293 8.47 -11.97 -12.33
N ALA A 294 8.92 -12.99 -13.07
CA ALA A 294 10.05 -13.85 -12.69
C ALA A 294 11.43 -13.21 -12.96
N SER A 295 11.50 -12.06 -13.61
CA SER A 295 12.76 -11.48 -14.10
C SER A 295 13.59 -10.81 -13.01
N ALA A 296 14.91 -10.69 -13.25
CA ALA A 296 15.82 -9.93 -12.39
C ALA A 296 15.48 -8.43 -12.35
N GLU A 297 14.89 -7.89 -13.44
CA GLU A 297 14.42 -6.51 -13.52
C GLU A 297 13.32 -6.24 -12.48
N VAL A 298 12.30 -7.10 -12.42
CA VAL A 298 11.23 -7.03 -11.44
C VAL A 298 11.77 -7.16 -10.02
N GLN A 299 12.72 -8.08 -9.80
CA GLN A 299 13.41 -8.19 -8.50
C GLN A 299 14.11 -6.88 -8.10
N GLY A 300 14.68 -6.16 -9.07
CA GLY A 300 15.29 -4.83 -8.87
C GLY A 300 14.25 -3.79 -8.45
N ILE A 301 13.10 -3.76 -9.13
CA ILE A 301 11.99 -2.84 -8.80
C ILE A 301 11.47 -3.12 -7.38
N TYR A 302 11.16 -4.37 -7.05
CA TYR A 302 10.65 -4.71 -5.72
C TYR A 302 11.65 -4.38 -4.59
N ARG A 303 12.96 -4.61 -4.80
CA ARG A 303 14.00 -4.24 -3.83
C ARG A 303 14.06 -2.73 -3.56
N LYS A 304 13.83 -1.89 -4.57
CA LYS A 304 13.76 -0.42 -4.42
C LYS A 304 12.73 -0.01 -3.37
N TYR A 305 11.65 -0.77 -3.24
CA TYR A 305 10.56 -0.54 -2.27
C TYR A 305 10.66 -1.40 -1.00
N GLY A 306 11.83 -2.01 -0.74
CA GLY A 306 12.10 -2.74 0.50
C GLY A 306 11.61 -4.19 0.53
N PHE A 307 11.08 -4.73 -0.56
CA PHE A 307 10.74 -6.15 -0.64
C PHE A 307 11.98 -7.03 -0.71
N GLN A 308 11.88 -8.22 -0.16
CA GLN A 308 12.91 -9.26 -0.25
C GLN A 308 12.67 -10.13 -1.50
N PRO A 309 13.74 -10.71 -2.09
CA PRO A 309 13.60 -11.66 -3.19
C PRO A 309 12.84 -12.91 -2.73
N PRO A 310 12.18 -13.65 -3.64
CA PRO A 310 11.62 -14.95 -3.33
C PRO A 310 12.72 -15.92 -2.86
N GLN A 311 12.34 -16.95 -2.12
CA GLN A 311 13.27 -18.03 -1.80
C GLN A 311 13.46 -18.89 -3.05
N PRO A 312 14.67 -19.42 -3.26
CA PRO A 312 14.96 -20.37 -4.34
C PRO A 312 14.05 -21.59 -4.30
#